data_cef483a5a491b2927b35b8ccbf5e9681
#
_entry.id   cef483a5a491b2927b35b8ccbf5e9681
#
_cell.length_a   1.000
_cell.length_b   1.000
_cell.length_c   1.000
_cell.angle_alpha   90.00
_cell.angle_beta   90.00
_cell.angle_gamma   90.00
#
_symmetry.space_group_name_H-M   'P 1'
#
loop_
_entity.id
_entity.type
_entity.pdbx_description
1 polymer ?
#
loop_
_entity_poly.entity_id
_entity_poly.type
_entity_poly.pdbx_seq_one_letter_code
_entity_poly.pdbx_strand_id
1 'polypeptide(L)'
;MWLKNLSIKQFRNYRDVEVNFNPKLNVFVGRNAQGKTNLLESIYFLALTRSHRTKTDKNLIQFEQEQLQVSGILQKKTASIPLEIDLTQKGQITKVNHLKQARLSDYIGHMNVVLFAPEDLQLVKGAPAIRRKFIDIELGQIKPIYLSDLSSYNHVLKQRNTYLKSTQNIDETFLSVLDDQLVEYGCRVMIHRADFIQKMELFGKKKHFDISDQLEELSIHYQPSVNFVDKKHLAESFHIALQKSRSRDLFKKNTGVGPHRDDMIFMINGMEASFGSQGQHRSLVLSIKLAEIELMESITKESPILLLDDVMSELDNTRQLKLLETISDNIQTFITTTSLDHLQNLPDNLSVFTVDNGQLTVN
;
A
#
# COMPACT_ATOMS: atom_id res chain seq x y z
N MET A 1 12.74 -10.16 6.84
CA MET A 1 12.36 -9.61 8.16
C MET A 1 11.14 -10.33 8.70
N TRP A 2 10.87 -10.30 10.02
CA TRP A 2 9.66 -10.87 10.61
C TRP A 2 9.27 -10.15 11.90
N LEU A 3 7.97 -10.06 12.17
CA LEU A 3 7.39 -9.49 13.39
C LEU A 3 7.42 -10.57 14.49
N LYS A 4 8.20 -10.35 15.55
CA LYS A 4 8.38 -11.30 16.63
C LYS A 4 7.19 -11.34 17.58
N ASN A 5 6.70 -10.16 17.95
CA ASN A 5 5.53 -10.00 18.80
C ASN A 5 4.71 -8.79 18.40
N LEU A 6 3.50 -8.75 18.89
CA LEU A 6 2.57 -7.64 18.72
C LEU A 6 1.84 -7.40 20.04
N SER A 7 1.79 -6.15 20.47
CA SER A 7 0.95 -5.69 21.58
C SER A 7 -0.03 -4.66 21.07
N ILE A 8 -1.30 -4.87 21.37
CA ILE A 8 -2.43 -4.06 20.92
C ILE A 8 -3.21 -3.61 22.14
N LYS A 9 -3.47 -2.30 22.26
CA LYS A 9 -4.35 -1.74 23.30
C LYS A 9 -5.40 -0.85 22.66
N GLN A 10 -6.66 -1.11 22.99
CA GLN A 10 -7.84 -0.29 22.60
C GLN A 10 -7.97 -0.08 21.08
N PHE A 11 -7.68 -1.12 20.30
CA PHE A 11 -7.75 -1.12 18.85
C PHE A 11 -8.97 -1.90 18.37
N ARG A 12 -9.92 -1.27 17.70
CA ARG A 12 -11.15 -1.89 17.20
C ARG A 12 -11.88 -2.66 18.33
N ASN A 13 -12.01 -3.99 18.20
CA ASN A 13 -12.60 -4.86 19.20
C ASN A 13 -11.57 -5.47 20.19
N TYR A 14 -10.27 -5.16 20.03
CA TYR A 14 -9.23 -5.61 20.93
C TYR A 14 -9.01 -4.61 22.08
N ARG A 15 -9.19 -5.09 23.32
CA ARG A 15 -8.96 -4.25 24.51
C ARG A 15 -7.49 -4.23 24.91
N ASP A 16 -6.91 -5.39 25.09
CA ASP A 16 -5.50 -5.59 25.44
C ASP A 16 -5.09 -6.99 25.02
N VAL A 17 -4.17 -7.10 24.09
CA VAL A 17 -3.68 -8.37 23.55
C VAL A 17 -2.18 -8.30 23.36
N GLU A 18 -1.49 -9.33 23.84
CA GLU A 18 -0.08 -9.56 23.59
C GLU A 18 0.09 -10.95 22.95
N VAL A 19 0.82 -11.02 21.84
CA VAL A 19 1.02 -12.26 21.09
C VAL A 19 2.42 -12.36 20.52
N ASN A 20 3.00 -13.57 20.60
CA ASN A 20 4.24 -13.92 19.92
C ASN A 20 3.94 -14.72 18.66
N PHE A 21 4.65 -14.42 17.58
CA PHE A 21 4.41 -15.02 16.28
C PHE A 21 5.49 -16.02 15.87
N ASN A 22 5.08 -16.95 15.03
CA ASN A 22 5.99 -17.82 14.31
C ASN A 22 6.70 -16.99 13.21
N PRO A 23 8.02 -17.19 13.00
CA PRO A 23 8.75 -16.48 11.95
C PRO A 23 8.31 -16.86 10.53
N LYS A 24 7.52 -17.92 10.34
CA LYS A 24 7.03 -18.40 9.06
C LYS A 24 5.54 -18.16 8.91
N LEU A 25 4.71 -19.08 9.32
CA LEU A 25 3.27 -19.06 9.08
C LEU A 25 2.47 -18.91 10.37
N ASN A 26 1.55 -17.94 10.36
CA ASN A 26 0.61 -17.66 11.45
C ASN A 26 -0.80 -17.65 10.87
N VAL A 27 -1.67 -18.51 11.39
CA VAL A 27 -3.05 -18.66 10.90
C VAL A 27 -4.02 -18.21 11.98
N PHE A 28 -4.86 -17.23 11.67
CA PHE A 28 -5.94 -16.74 12.52
C PHE A 28 -7.26 -17.37 12.09
N VAL A 29 -7.79 -18.27 12.92
CA VAL A 29 -9.03 -18.99 12.67
C VAL A 29 -10.14 -18.46 13.56
N GLY A 30 -11.34 -18.33 13.05
CA GLY A 30 -12.51 -17.94 13.82
C GLY A 30 -13.70 -17.59 12.93
N ARG A 31 -14.89 -17.50 13.49
CA ARG A 31 -16.10 -17.11 12.77
C ARG A 31 -15.98 -15.68 12.21
N ASN A 32 -16.87 -15.32 11.31
CA ASN A 32 -16.92 -13.94 10.82
C ASN A 32 -17.25 -12.95 11.95
N ALA A 33 -16.74 -11.74 11.84
CA ALA A 33 -16.89 -10.65 12.82
C ALA A 33 -16.21 -10.86 14.19
N GLN A 34 -15.40 -11.90 14.39
CA GLN A 34 -14.68 -12.12 15.66
C GLN A 34 -13.44 -11.23 15.84
N GLY A 35 -12.92 -10.61 14.77
CA GLY A 35 -11.79 -9.70 14.84
C GLY A 35 -10.56 -10.12 14.04
N LYS A 36 -10.60 -11.23 13.28
CA LYS A 36 -9.46 -11.71 12.47
C LYS A 36 -8.87 -10.59 11.58
N THR A 37 -9.70 -9.96 10.76
CA THR A 37 -9.31 -8.81 9.92
C THR A 37 -8.78 -7.64 10.74
N ASN A 38 -9.36 -7.37 11.93
CA ASN A 38 -8.89 -6.28 12.79
C ASN A 38 -7.48 -6.55 13.35
N LEU A 39 -7.15 -7.82 13.65
CA LEU A 39 -5.81 -8.18 14.05
C LEU A 39 -4.80 -7.98 12.90
N LEU A 40 -5.15 -8.44 11.71
CA LEU A 40 -4.33 -8.25 10.52
C LEU A 40 -4.21 -6.74 10.18
N GLU A 41 -5.30 -5.97 10.33
CA GLU A 41 -5.30 -4.51 10.20
C GLU A 41 -4.34 -3.84 11.19
N SER A 42 -4.17 -4.38 12.40
CA SER A 42 -3.23 -3.82 13.38
C SER A 42 -1.77 -4.03 12.98
N ILE A 43 -1.43 -5.17 12.35
CA ILE A 43 -0.09 -5.42 11.78
C ILE A 43 0.17 -4.46 10.62
N TYR A 44 -0.80 -4.29 9.72
CA TYR A 44 -0.74 -3.33 8.62
C TYR A 44 -0.59 -1.89 9.14
N PHE A 45 -1.34 -1.53 10.20
CA PHE A 45 -1.26 -0.21 10.83
C PHE A 45 0.11 0.03 11.46
N LEU A 46 0.69 -0.98 12.12
CA LEU A 46 2.04 -0.90 12.67
C LEU A 46 3.10 -0.67 11.58
N ALA A 47 2.93 -1.22 10.39
CA ALA A 47 3.85 -1.02 9.27
C ALA A 47 3.69 0.34 8.59
N LEU A 48 2.46 0.76 8.33
CA LEU A 48 2.13 1.85 7.40
C LEU A 48 1.47 3.07 8.05
N THR A 49 1.25 3.02 9.37
CA THR A 49 0.66 4.12 10.14
C THR A 49 -0.75 4.54 9.69
N ARG A 50 -1.42 3.69 8.93
CA ARG A 50 -2.77 3.90 8.39
C ARG A 50 -3.54 2.60 8.25
N SER A 51 -4.86 2.71 8.23
CA SER A 51 -5.73 1.58 7.90
C SER A 51 -5.80 1.35 6.38
N HIS A 52 -5.94 0.09 5.96
CA HIS A 52 -6.31 -0.24 4.58
C HIS A 52 -7.83 -0.10 4.33
N ARG A 53 -8.67 -0.19 5.38
CA ARG A 53 -10.14 -0.22 5.31
C ARG A 53 -10.81 1.12 5.52
N THR A 54 -10.23 2.01 6.33
CA THR A 54 -10.83 3.32 6.62
C THR A 54 -9.91 4.46 6.22
N LYS A 55 -10.52 5.60 5.85
CA LYS A 55 -9.79 6.85 5.59
C LYS A 55 -9.55 7.67 6.85
N THR A 56 -10.24 7.33 7.93
CA THR A 56 -10.20 8.05 9.20
C THR A 56 -9.59 7.16 10.26
N ASP A 57 -8.30 7.35 10.56
CA ASP A 57 -7.57 6.48 11.50
C ASP A 57 -8.13 6.50 12.91
N LYS A 58 -8.82 7.58 13.32
CA LYS A 58 -9.54 7.65 14.60
C LYS A 58 -10.59 6.53 14.77
N ASN A 59 -11.13 6.00 13.67
CA ASN A 59 -12.06 4.88 13.71
C ASN A 59 -11.40 3.55 14.11
N LEU A 60 -10.07 3.52 14.25
CA LEU A 60 -9.32 2.39 14.79
C LEU A 60 -9.38 2.33 16.31
N ILE A 61 -9.61 3.47 16.97
CA ILE A 61 -9.73 3.54 18.43
C ILE A 61 -10.99 2.78 18.84
N GLN A 62 -10.86 1.93 19.85
CA GLN A 62 -11.99 1.18 20.41
C GLN A 62 -13.11 2.12 20.87
N PHE A 63 -14.35 1.71 20.69
CA PHE A 63 -15.51 2.50 21.12
C PHE A 63 -15.40 2.91 22.59
N GLU A 64 -15.78 4.15 22.91
CA GLU A 64 -15.67 4.77 24.26
C GLU A 64 -14.23 4.97 24.77
N GLN A 65 -13.20 4.78 23.93
CA GLN A 65 -11.82 5.03 24.31
C GLN A 65 -11.28 6.30 23.62
N GLU A 66 -10.26 6.93 24.22
CA GLU A 66 -9.67 8.17 23.70
C GLU A 66 -8.39 7.94 22.88
N GLN A 67 -7.79 6.77 23.04
CA GLN A 67 -6.51 6.43 22.43
C GLN A 67 -6.42 4.94 22.12
N LEU A 68 -5.49 4.60 21.22
CA LEU A 68 -5.03 3.24 21.02
C LEU A 68 -3.49 3.20 21.03
N GLN A 69 -2.94 2.05 21.30
CA GLN A 69 -1.52 1.77 21.14
C GLN A 69 -1.34 0.46 20.39
N VAL A 70 -0.45 0.47 19.40
CA VAL A 70 0.03 -0.74 18.72
C VAL A 70 1.54 -0.73 18.75
N SER A 71 2.15 -1.80 19.24
CA SER A 71 3.60 -1.95 19.28
C SER A 71 4.04 -3.36 18.96
N GLY A 72 5.27 -3.53 18.52
CA GLY A 72 5.84 -4.83 18.22
C GLY A 72 7.34 -4.77 18.02
N ILE A 73 7.98 -5.93 18.05
CA ILE A 73 9.41 -6.08 17.79
C ILE A 73 9.60 -6.69 16.40
N LEU A 74 10.17 -5.92 15.51
CA LEU A 74 10.56 -6.37 14.19
C LEU A 74 11.96 -6.96 14.24
N GLN A 75 12.12 -8.21 13.83
CA GLN A 75 13.39 -8.88 13.69
C GLN A 75 13.88 -8.78 12.24
N LYS A 76 15.01 -8.13 12.02
CA LYS A 76 15.77 -8.14 10.76
C LYS A 76 16.97 -9.06 10.86
N LYS A 77 17.68 -9.27 9.75
CA LYS A 77 18.89 -10.12 9.72
C LYS A 77 19.94 -9.71 10.74
N THR A 78 20.07 -8.41 11.01
CA THR A 78 21.15 -7.84 11.85
C THR A 78 20.67 -7.16 13.11
N ALA A 79 19.36 -6.92 13.29
CA ALA A 79 18.84 -6.13 14.40
C ALA A 79 17.42 -6.48 14.77
N SER A 80 17.07 -6.30 16.05
CA SER A 80 15.69 -6.26 16.54
C SER A 80 15.29 -4.80 16.72
N ILE A 81 14.18 -4.39 16.13
CA ILE A 81 13.72 -3.00 16.07
C ILE A 81 12.34 -2.91 16.74
N PRO A 82 12.21 -2.35 17.93
CA PRO A 82 10.93 -1.96 18.50
C PRO A 82 10.25 -0.87 17.68
N LEU A 83 9.00 -1.13 17.31
CA LEU A 83 8.11 -0.20 16.61
C LEU A 83 6.91 0.09 17.50
N GLU A 84 6.51 1.36 17.62
CA GLU A 84 5.37 1.78 18.44
C GLU A 84 4.57 2.87 17.72
N ILE A 85 3.25 2.78 17.83
CA ILE A 85 2.30 3.81 17.38
C ILE A 85 1.31 4.09 18.49
N ASP A 86 1.25 5.34 18.92
CA ASP A 86 0.23 5.88 19.80
C ASP A 86 -0.70 6.77 18.96
N LEU A 87 -1.99 6.48 18.92
CA LEU A 87 -3.00 7.29 18.23
C LEU A 87 -4.01 7.82 19.24
N THR A 88 -4.25 9.13 19.19
CA THR A 88 -5.23 9.83 20.01
C THR A 88 -6.16 10.67 19.14
N GLN A 89 -7.20 11.26 19.74
CA GLN A 89 -8.03 12.25 19.06
C GLN A 89 -7.26 13.49 18.58
N LYS A 90 -6.08 13.79 19.17
CA LYS A 90 -5.25 14.95 18.82
C LYS A 90 -4.22 14.64 17.72
N GLY A 91 -3.92 13.37 17.46
CA GLY A 91 -2.96 12.96 16.44
C GLY A 91 -2.24 11.67 16.78
N GLN A 92 -1.24 11.36 15.97
CA GLN A 92 -0.47 10.13 16.02
C GLN A 92 0.99 10.40 16.37
N ILE A 93 1.57 9.54 17.19
CA ILE A 93 2.98 9.53 17.52
C ILE A 93 3.55 8.18 17.12
N THR A 94 4.64 8.19 16.35
CA THR A 94 5.36 6.98 15.94
C THR A 94 6.75 6.97 16.57
N LYS A 95 7.21 5.78 17.00
CA LYS A 95 8.52 5.59 17.61
C LYS A 95 9.24 4.40 16.98
N VAL A 96 10.53 4.54 16.77
CA VAL A 96 11.45 3.47 16.33
C VAL A 96 12.57 3.39 17.39
N ASN A 97 12.82 2.21 17.92
CA ASN A 97 13.74 2.02 19.05
C ASN A 97 13.42 2.96 20.24
N HIS A 98 12.12 3.12 20.54
CA HIS A 98 11.57 4.02 21.57
C HIS A 98 11.80 5.51 21.33
N LEU A 99 12.42 5.89 20.19
CA LEU A 99 12.68 7.28 19.82
C LEU A 99 11.55 7.79 18.92
N LYS A 100 10.92 8.90 19.35
CA LYS A 100 9.85 9.55 18.58
C LYS A 100 10.37 10.01 17.21
N GLN A 101 9.64 9.67 16.17
CA GLN A 101 9.94 10.11 14.81
C GLN A 101 9.32 11.49 14.54
N ALA A 102 10.07 12.35 13.85
CA ALA A 102 9.62 13.70 13.52
C ALA A 102 8.60 13.68 12.37
N ARG A 103 8.75 12.74 11.46
CA ARG A 103 7.90 12.59 10.27
C ARG A 103 7.49 11.14 10.10
N LEU A 104 6.31 10.91 9.52
CA LEU A 104 5.87 9.55 9.16
C LEU A 104 6.79 8.89 8.12
N SER A 105 7.41 9.67 7.24
CA SER A 105 8.43 9.19 6.29
C SER A 105 9.67 8.58 6.97
N ASP A 106 9.95 8.98 8.21
CA ASP A 106 11.10 8.46 8.97
C ASP A 106 10.75 7.13 9.67
N TYR A 107 9.46 6.81 9.76
CA TYR A 107 8.93 5.57 10.33
C TYR A 107 8.62 4.52 9.25
N ILE A 108 7.95 4.92 8.16
CA ILE A 108 7.56 4.01 7.08
C ILE A 108 8.81 3.46 6.38
N GLY A 109 8.79 2.16 6.06
CA GLY A 109 9.91 1.45 5.42
C GLY A 109 10.82 0.69 6.42
N HIS A 110 10.62 0.84 7.73
CA HIS A 110 11.25 -0.06 8.69
C HIS A 110 10.69 -1.46 8.60
N MET A 111 9.36 -1.58 8.49
CA MET A 111 8.62 -2.83 8.29
C MET A 111 7.87 -2.75 6.96
N ASN A 112 8.19 -3.64 6.02
CA ASN A 112 7.52 -3.73 4.73
C ASN A 112 6.47 -4.84 4.79
N VAL A 113 5.29 -4.54 4.28
CA VAL A 113 4.16 -5.49 4.25
C VAL A 113 3.54 -5.52 2.85
N VAL A 114 3.12 -6.70 2.42
CA VAL A 114 2.26 -6.88 1.25
C VAL A 114 0.93 -7.43 1.73
N LEU A 115 -0.13 -6.68 1.49
CA LEU A 115 -1.48 -7.08 1.86
C LEU A 115 -2.21 -7.61 0.64
N PHE A 116 -2.82 -8.78 0.78
CA PHE A 116 -3.86 -9.30 -0.08
C PHE A 116 -5.20 -9.16 0.64
N ALA A 117 -6.14 -8.46 0.02
CA ALA A 117 -7.47 -8.25 0.56
C ALA A 117 -8.52 -8.32 -0.58
N PRO A 118 -9.79 -8.62 -0.27
CA PRO A 118 -10.87 -8.66 -1.27
C PRO A 118 -10.99 -7.37 -2.08
N GLU A 119 -10.66 -6.23 -1.47
CA GLU A 119 -10.69 -4.91 -2.10
C GLU A 119 -9.65 -4.73 -3.22
N ASP A 120 -8.63 -5.58 -3.30
CA ASP A 120 -7.57 -5.48 -4.32
C ASP A 120 -8.09 -5.63 -5.76
N LEU A 121 -9.26 -6.26 -5.96
CA LEU A 121 -9.95 -6.28 -7.26
C LEU A 121 -10.26 -4.87 -7.79
N GLN A 122 -10.33 -3.87 -6.90
CA GLN A 122 -10.51 -2.48 -7.28
C GLN A 122 -9.27 -1.88 -7.97
N LEU A 123 -8.10 -2.50 -7.89
CA LEU A 123 -6.93 -2.09 -8.69
C LEU A 123 -7.23 -2.20 -10.18
N VAL A 124 -7.98 -3.22 -10.58
CA VAL A 124 -8.34 -3.47 -11.98
C VAL A 124 -9.56 -2.66 -12.40
N LYS A 125 -10.63 -2.70 -11.61
CA LYS A 125 -11.94 -2.12 -11.96
C LYS A 125 -12.18 -0.71 -11.45
N GLY A 126 -11.43 -0.30 -10.45
CA GLY A 126 -11.67 0.94 -9.74
C GLY A 126 -11.14 2.19 -10.43
N ALA A 127 -11.43 3.34 -9.83
CA ALA A 127 -11.00 4.64 -10.33
C ALA A 127 -9.47 4.81 -10.25
N PRO A 128 -8.88 5.69 -11.09
CA PRO A 128 -7.45 6.01 -11.09
C PRO A 128 -6.88 6.37 -9.71
N ALA A 129 -7.70 6.93 -8.83
CA ALA A 129 -7.30 7.28 -7.46
C ALA A 129 -6.87 6.05 -6.63
N ILE A 130 -7.46 4.87 -6.89
CA ILE A 130 -7.10 3.62 -6.20
C ILE A 130 -5.72 3.17 -6.65
N ARG A 131 -5.44 3.18 -7.94
CA ARG A 131 -4.14 2.82 -8.51
C ARG A 131 -3.04 3.78 -8.07
N ARG A 132 -3.32 5.10 -8.02
CA ARG A 132 -2.36 6.06 -7.44
C ARG A 132 -2.09 5.78 -5.97
N LYS A 133 -3.14 5.51 -5.17
CA LYS A 133 -2.98 5.16 -3.76
C LYS A 133 -2.12 3.92 -3.58
N PHE A 134 -2.31 2.90 -4.41
CA PHE A 134 -1.48 1.70 -4.43
C PHE A 134 -0.01 2.07 -4.70
N ILE A 135 0.28 2.77 -5.80
CA ILE A 135 1.65 3.21 -6.13
C ILE A 135 2.27 4.01 -4.97
N ASP A 136 1.52 4.93 -4.37
CA ASP A 136 2.01 5.80 -3.30
C ASP A 136 2.34 5.01 -2.01
N ILE A 137 1.55 3.97 -1.71
CA ILE A 137 1.78 3.09 -0.56
C ILE A 137 3.04 2.25 -0.80
N GLU A 138 3.13 1.59 -1.95
CA GLU A 138 4.21 0.66 -2.24
C GLU A 138 5.56 1.39 -2.42
N LEU A 139 5.58 2.49 -3.17
CA LEU A 139 6.76 3.35 -3.26
C LEU A 139 7.17 3.93 -1.90
N GLY A 140 6.19 4.30 -1.07
CA GLY A 140 6.45 4.83 0.26
C GLY A 140 7.20 3.85 1.15
N GLN A 141 6.89 2.56 1.06
CA GLN A 141 7.55 1.51 1.82
C GLN A 141 9.02 1.29 1.42
N ILE A 142 9.34 1.38 0.13
CA ILE A 142 10.64 1.02 -0.42
C ILE A 142 11.56 2.21 -0.67
N LYS A 143 11.01 3.43 -0.67
CA LYS A 143 11.75 4.66 -1.01
C LYS A 143 11.31 5.86 -0.16
N PRO A 144 11.85 6.05 1.04
CA PRO A 144 11.43 7.12 1.95
C PRO A 144 11.46 8.53 1.33
N ILE A 145 12.42 8.82 0.43
CA ILE A 145 12.50 10.10 -0.27
C ILE A 145 11.24 10.40 -1.08
N TYR A 146 10.60 9.37 -1.63
CA TYR A 146 9.35 9.51 -2.36
C TYR A 146 8.23 10.12 -1.51
N LEU A 147 8.10 9.69 -0.24
CA LEU A 147 7.10 10.23 0.67
C LEU A 147 7.33 11.71 0.96
N SER A 148 8.59 12.13 1.06
CA SER A 148 8.94 13.54 1.25
C SER A 148 8.57 14.36 0.01
N ASP A 149 8.93 13.89 -1.19
CA ASP A 149 8.60 14.57 -2.45
C ASP A 149 7.08 14.64 -2.67
N LEU A 150 6.36 13.54 -2.40
CA LEU A 150 4.89 13.49 -2.50
C LEU A 150 4.22 14.43 -1.50
N SER A 151 4.74 14.52 -0.27
CA SER A 151 4.23 15.45 0.75
C SER A 151 4.43 16.91 0.32
N SER A 152 5.62 17.24 -0.18
CA SER A 152 5.94 18.59 -0.68
C SER A 152 5.05 18.94 -1.89
N TYR A 153 4.91 18.01 -2.84
CA TYR A 153 4.01 18.18 -3.97
C TYR A 153 2.56 18.45 -3.54
N ASN A 154 2.03 17.64 -2.63
CA ASN A 154 0.66 17.79 -2.15
C ASN A 154 0.45 19.09 -1.36
N HIS A 155 1.47 19.56 -0.65
CA HIS A 155 1.44 20.84 0.05
C HIS A 155 1.30 22.01 -0.94
N VAL A 156 2.17 22.07 -1.96
CA VAL A 156 2.12 23.09 -3.01
C VAL A 156 0.82 23.02 -3.82
N LEU A 157 0.39 21.81 -4.17
CA LEU A 157 -0.89 21.60 -4.86
C LEU A 157 -2.08 22.17 -4.06
N LYS A 158 -2.09 21.94 -2.75
CA LYS A 158 -3.12 22.49 -1.86
C LYS A 158 -3.04 24.02 -1.81
N GLN A 159 -1.86 24.60 -1.71
CA GLN A 159 -1.66 26.07 -1.73
C GLN A 159 -2.18 26.65 -3.03
N ARG A 160 -1.75 26.09 -4.19
CA ARG A 160 -2.22 26.55 -5.52
C ARG A 160 -3.74 26.46 -5.64
N ASN A 161 -4.34 25.33 -5.29
CA ASN A 161 -5.80 25.17 -5.38
C ASN A 161 -6.56 26.09 -4.40
N THR A 162 -5.99 26.40 -3.23
CA THR A 162 -6.57 27.37 -2.29
C THR A 162 -6.49 28.77 -2.87
N TYR A 163 -5.36 29.14 -3.47
CA TYR A 163 -5.17 30.43 -4.12
C TYR A 163 -6.15 30.63 -5.27
N LEU A 164 -6.30 29.64 -6.16
CA LEU A 164 -7.28 29.67 -7.25
C LEU A 164 -8.74 29.82 -6.79
N LYS A 165 -9.06 29.39 -5.56
CA LYS A 165 -10.42 29.49 -4.99
C LYS A 165 -10.69 30.83 -4.29
N SER A 166 -9.70 31.37 -3.61
CA SER A 166 -9.87 32.50 -2.67
C SER A 166 -9.70 33.87 -3.33
N THR A 167 -9.09 33.94 -4.52
CA THR A 167 -8.68 35.21 -5.12
C THR A 167 -9.54 35.53 -6.35
N GLN A 168 -10.13 36.73 -6.40
CA GLN A 168 -10.84 37.24 -7.57
C GLN A 168 -9.86 37.80 -8.63
N ASN A 169 -8.79 38.48 -8.16
CA ASN A 169 -7.72 38.98 -9.01
C ASN A 169 -6.47 38.13 -8.77
N ILE A 170 -6.10 37.34 -9.78
CA ILE A 170 -4.95 36.45 -9.71
C ILE A 170 -3.68 37.27 -9.99
N ASP A 171 -2.74 37.25 -9.05
CA ASP A 171 -1.36 37.71 -9.29
C ASP A 171 -0.62 36.62 -10.07
N GLU A 172 -0.31 36.93 -11.32
CA GLU A 172 0.38 36.03 -12.24
C GLU A 172 1.79 35.65 -11.75
N THR A 173 2.48 36.57 -11.07
CA THR A 173 3.82 36.34 -10.53
C THR A 173 3.75 35.32 -9.41
N PHE A 174 2.82 35.50 -8.49
CA PHE A 174 2.65 34.54 -7.39
C PHE A 174 2.20 33.16 -7.86
N LEU A 175 1.30 33.12 -8.86
CA LEU A 175 0.86 31.85 -9.44
C LEU A 175 2.02 31.14 -10.14
N SER A 176 2.92 31.89 -10.83
CA SER A 176 4.11 31.33 -11.46
C SER A 176 5.07 30.69 -10.44
N VAL A 177 5.28 31.32 -9.28
CA VAL A 177 6.10 30.74 -8.20
C VAL A 177 5.52 29.41 -7.71
N LEU A 178 4.19 29.33 -7.57
CA LEU A 178 3.53 28.07 -7.20
C LEU A 178 3.63 27.00 -8.29
N ASP A 179 3.57 27.43 -9.56
CA ASP A 179 3.74 26.53 -10.72
C ASP A 179 5.18 25.97 -10.76
N ASP A 180 6.21 26.79 -10.51
CA ASP A 180 7.62 26.37 -10.47
C ASP A 180 7.85 25.31 -9.38
N GLN A 181 7.34 25.54 -8.17
CA GLN A 181 7.43 24.58 -7.08
C GLN A 181 6.65 23.29 -7.37
N LEU A 182 5.47 23.42 -7.99
CA LEU A 182 4.66 22.26 -8.37
C LEU A 182 5.37 21.39 -9.40
N VAL A 183 6.05 22.03 -10.38
CA VAL A 183 6.86 21.34 -11.39
C VAL A 183 8.04 20.63 -10.73
N GLU A 184 8.78 21.32 -9.84
CA GLU A 184 9.96 20.74 -9.17
C GLU A 184 9.60 19.44 -8.45
N TYR A 185 8.64 19.47 -7.54
CA TYR A 185 8.26 18.29 -6.76
C TYR A 185 7.47 17.27 -7.59
N GLY A 186 6.62 17.76 -8.51
CA GLY A 186 5.83 16.90 -9.38
C GLY A 186 6.67 16.05 -10.31
N CYS A 187 7.73 16.61 -10.90
CA CYS A 187 8.68 15.86 -11.73
C CYS A 187 9.34 14.71 -10.95
N ARG A 188 9.76 14.94 -9.71
CA ARG A 188 10.35 13.91 -8.86
C ARG A 188 9.36 12.76 -8.61
N VAL A 189 8.11 13.09 -8.26
CA VAL A 189 7.04 12.08 -8.05
C VAL A 189 6.79 11.28 -9.32
N MET A 190 6.68 11.94 -10.49
CA MET A 190 6.42 11.27 -11.77
C MET A 190 7.56 10.34 -12.18
N ILE A 191 8.82 10.75 -12.00
CA ILE A 191 10.00 9.92 -12.29
C ILE A 191 10.00 8.67 -11.41
N HIS A 192 9.72 8.81 -10.11
CA HIS A 192 9.66 7.66 -9.20
C HIS A 192 8.55 6.68 -9.59
N ARG A 193 7.38 7.18 -9.96
CA ARG A 193 6.26 6.33 -10.41
C ARG A 193 6.57 5.63 -11.72
N ALA A 194 7.14 6.32 -12.70
CA ALA A 194 7.54 5.70 -13.96
C ALA A 194 8.54 4.55 -13.75
N ASP A 195 9.58 4.77 -12.94
CA ASP A 195 10.57 3.75 -12.60
C ASP A 195 9.96 2.55 -11.84
N PHE A 196 9.01 2.83 -10.94
CA PHE A 196 8.30 1.79 -10.19
C PHE A 196 7.41 0.94 -11.11
N ILE A 197 6.61 1.57 -11.96
CA ILE A 197 5.69 0.88 -12.86
C ILE A 197 6.46 0.02 -13.86
N GLN A 198 7.59 0.52 -14.40
CA GLN A 198 8.46 -0.26 -15.28
C GLN A 198 9.01 -1.51 -14.59
N LYS A 199 9.41 -1.40 -13.32
CA LYS A 199 9.87 -2.57 -12.55
C LYS A 199 8.72 -3.52 -12.21
N MET A 200 7.55 -2.98 -11.83
CA MET A 200 6.35 -3.79 -11.60
C MET A 200 5.93 -4.58 -12.84
N GLU A 201 6.04 -3.98 -14.03
CA GLU A 201 5.77 -4.68 -15.29
C GLU A 201 6.72 -5.85 -15.49
N LEU A 202 8.04 -5.64 -15.25
CA LEU A 202 9.05 -6.69 -15.42
C LEU A 202 8.75 -7.94 -14.58
N PHE A 203 8.44 -7.77 -13.30
CA PHE A 203 8.10 -8.88 -12.41
C PHE A 203 6.68 -9.39 -12.66
N GLY A 204 5.73 -8.49 -12.87
CA GLY A 204 4.32 -8.80 -13.08
C GLY A 204 4.07 -9.62 -14.34
N LYS A 205 4.74 -9.30 -15.45
CA LYS A 205 4.66 -10.04 -16.70
C LYS A 205 5.02 -11.51 -16.51
N LYS A 206 6.12 -11.79 -15.82
CA LYS A 206 6.55 -13.17 -15.53
C LYS A 206 5.52 -13.90 -14.65
N LYS A 207 5.11 -13.28 -13.54
CA LYS A 207 4.13 -13.88 -12.62
C LYS A 207 2.79 -14.16 -13.30
N HIS A 208 2.31 -13.21 -14.10
CA HIS A 208 1.04 -13.38 -14.80
C HIS A 208 1.08 -14.50 -15.83
N PHE A 209 2.18 -14.60 -16.60
CA PHE A 209 2.39 -15.68 -17.54
C PHE A 209 2.38 -17.05 -16.84
N ASP A 210 3.05 -17.19 -15.70
CA ASP A 210 3.08 -18.42 -14.91
C ASP A 210 1.70 -18.76 -14.31
N ILE A 211 0.94 -17.76 -13.83
CA ILE A 211 -0.38 -17.95 -13.21
C ILE A 211 -1.47 -18.29 -14.23
N SER A 212 -1.34 -17.75 -15.45
CA SER A 212 -2.29 -17.99 -16.54
C SER A 212 -1.96 -19.21 -17.38
N ASP A 213 -1.09 -20.12 -16.90
CA ASP A 213 -0.62 -21.28 -17.61
C ASP A 213 -0.07 -20.95 -19.02
N GLN A 214 0.67 -19.83 -19.11
CA GLN A 214 1.33 -19.30 -20.30
C GLN A 214 0.39 -18.81 -21.41
N LEU A 215 -0.89 -18.55 -21.06
CA LEU A 215 -1.91 -18.15 -22.04
C LEU A 215 -2.09 -16.64 -22.15
N GLU A 216 -1.65 -15.87 -21.13
CA GLU A 216 -1.92 -14.43 -21.08
C GLU A 216 -0.62 -13.63 -20.89
N GLU A 217 -0.49 -12.58 -21.68
CA GLU A 217 0.61 -11.63 -21.60
C GLU A 217 0.14 -10.34 -20.92
N LEU A 218 0.75 -10.01 -19.76
CA LEU A 218 0.51 -8.78 -19.03
C LEU A 218 1.44 -7.66 -19.49
N SER A 219 0.90 -6.45 -19.68
CA SER A 219 1.68 -5.22 -19.68
C SER A 219 1.08 -4.17 -18.76
N ILE A 220 1.93 -3.29 -18.21
CA ILE A 220 1.54 -2.25 -17.25
C ILE A 220 2.04 -0.91 -17.77
N HIS A 221 1.13 0.00 -18.05
CA HIS A 221 1.45 1.29 -18.65
C HIS A 221 1.26 2.43 -17.65
N TYR A 222 2.28 3.25 -17.49
CA TYR A 222 2.14 4.54 -16.83
C TYR A 222 1.47 5.51 -17.77
N GLN A 223 0.36 6.10 -17.34
CA GLN A 223 -0.37 7.12 -18.07
C GLN A 223 -0.25 8.48 -17.34
N PRO A 224 0.82 9.24 -17.61
CA PRO A 224 1.01 10.53 -16.98
C PRO A 224 0.06 11.57 -17.59
N SER A 225 -0.41 12.50 -16.77
CA SER A 225 -1.21 13.65 -17.22
C SER A 225 -0.38 14.71 -17.96
N VAL A 226 0.94 14.62 -17.83
CA VAL A 226 1.93 15.43 -18.55
C VAL A 226 2.76 14.49 -19.39
N ASN A 227 2.56 14.53 -20.71
CA ASN A 227 3.33 13.71 -21.64
C ASN A 227 4.77 14.22 -21.70
N PHE A 228 5.74 13.31 -21.59
CA PHE A 228 7.16 13.58 -21.75
C PHE A 228 7.84 12.44 -22.49
N VAL A 229 8.82 12.77 -23.29
CA VAL A 229 9.60 11.77 -24.06
C VAL A 229 10.73 11.19 -23.19
N ASP A 230 11.38 12.07 -22.43
CA ASP A 230 12.45 11.71 -21.52
C ASP A 230 12.41 12.54 -20.23
N LYS A 231 13.18 12.07 -19.22
CA LYS A 231 13.23 12.71 -17.90
C LYS A 231 13.84 14.12 -17.94
N LYS A 232 14.65 14.45 -18.94
CA LYS A 232 15.36 15.74 -19.04
C LYS A 232 14.40 16.87 -19.44
N HIS A 233 13.43 16.56 -20.31
CA HIS A 233 12.44 17.53 -20.81
C HIS A 233 11.13 17.53 -20.01
N LEU A 234 11.02 16.71 -18.95
CA LEU A 234 9.80 16.59 -18.15
C LEU A 234 9.39 17.93 -17.52
N ALA A 235 10.36 18.68 -16.95
CA ALA A 235 10.07 19.97 -16.31
C ALA A 235 9.50 20.99 -17.32
N GLU A 236 10.10 21.11 -18.49
CA GLU A 236 9.62 21.96 -19.58
C GLU A 236 8.23 21.54 -20.05
N SER A 237 8.03 20.25 -20.28
CA SER A 237 6.72 19.69 -20.65
C SER A 237 5.65 19.98 -19.60
N PHE A 238 6.01 19.94 -18.31
CA PHE A 238 5.08 20.21 -17.23
C PHE A 238 4.72 21.70 -17.15
N HIS A 239 5.70 22.61 -17.31
CA HIS A 239 5.43 24.04 -17.41
C HIS A 239 4.48 24.35 -18.58
N ILE A 240 4.74 23.81 -19.77
CA ILE A 240 3.88 23.96 -20.94
C ILE A 240 2.46 23.44 -20.65
N ALA A 241 2.33 22.28 -20.00
CA ALA A 241 1.03 21.69 -19.65
C ALA A 241 0.25 22.59 -18.66
N LEU A 242 0.92 23.15 -17.63
CA LEU A 242 0.31 24.09 -16.70
C LEU A 242 -0.16 25.39 -17.41
N GLN A 243 0.67 25.95 -18.29
CA GLN A 243 0.28 27.11 -19.06
C GLN A 243 -0.94 26.85 -19.95
N LYS A 244 -0.95 25.72 -20.67
CA LYS A 244 -2.10 25.31 -21.50
C LYS A 244 -3.38 25.07 -20.67
N SER A 245 -3.25 24.59 -19.45
CA SER A 245 -4.40 24.32 -18.57
C SER A 245 -4.86 25.56 -17.78
N ARG A 246 -4.11 26.67 -17.79
CA ARG A 246 -4.31 27.83 -16.91
C ARG A 246 -5.73 28.38 -16.95
N SER A 247 -6.28 28.66 -18.12
CA SER A 247 -7.65 29.19 -18.27
C SER A 247 -8.70 28.23 -17.68
N ARG A 248 -8.50 26.91 -17.88
CA ARG A 248 -9.36 25.88 -17.31
C ARG A 248 -9.22 25.81 -15.80
N ASP A 249 -7.98 25.90 -15.28
CA ASP A 249 -7.69 25.84 -13.85
C ASP A 249 -8.33 27.03 -13.12
N LEU A 250 -8.25 28.23 -13.70
CA LEU A 250 -8.89 29.43 -13.19
C LEU A 250 -10.42 29.28 -13.15
N PHE A 251 -11.01 28.74 -14.21
CA PHE A 251 -12.45 28.50 -14.29
C PHE A 251 -12.92 27.42 -13.31
N LYS A 252 -12.21 26.28 -13.25
CA LYS A 252 -12.55 25.14 -12.36
C LYS A 252 -12.05 25.30 -10.94
N LYS A 253 -11.24 26.34 -10.66
CA LYS A 253 -10.62 26.60 -9.36
C LYS A 253 -9.84 25.40 -8.80
N ASN A 254 -9.20 24.66 -9.68
CA ASN A 254 -8.34 23.53 -9.33
C ASN A 254 -7.29 23.23 -10.40
N THR A 255 -6.21 22.59 -10.01
CA THR A 255 -5.13 22.17 -10.88
C THR A 255 -5.54 20.96 -11.71
N GLY A 256 -5.43 21.07 -13.03
CA GLY A 256 -5.90 20.07 -14.00
C GLY A 256 -4.84 19.06 -14.45
N VAL A 257 -3.55 19.31 -14.21
CA VAL A 257 -2.42 18.48 -14.66
C VAL A 257 -1.43 18.25 -13.53
N GLY A 258 -0.68 17.15 -13.60
CA GLY A 258 0.32 16.76 -12.60
C GLY A 258 0.05 15.38 -12.01
N PRO A 259 0.97 14.82 -11.17
CA PRO A 259 0.91 13.44 -10.69
C PRO A 259 -0.38 13.06 -9.94
N HIS A 260 -1.13 14.01 -9.41
CA HIS A 260 -2.45 13.78 -8.82
C HIS A 260 -3.55 13.43 -9.85
N ARG A 261 -3.24 13.51 -11.15
CA ARG A 261 -4.13 13.17 -12.29
C ARG A 261 -3.64 11.96 -13.08
N ASP A 262 -2.46 11.44 -12.78
CA ASP A 262 -1.90 10.30 -13.49
C ASP A 262 -2.68 9.02 -13.24
N ASP A 263 -2.44 8.03 -14.10
CA ASP A 263 -2.99 6.68 -13.96
C ASP A 263 -1.94 5.60 -14.26
N MET A 264 -2.30 4.36 -13.93
CA MET A 264 -1.61 3.14 -14.27
C MET A 264 -2.62 2.18 -14.90
N ILE A 265 -2.35 1.70 -16.10
CA ILE A 265 -3.27 0.85 -16.85
C ILE A 265 -2.66 -0.54 -16.97
N PHE A 266 -3.48 -1.56 -16.72
CA PHE A 266 -3.14 -2.96 -16.93
C PHE A 266 -3.74 -3.44 -18.25
N MET A 267 -2.92 -4.12 -19.07
CA MET A 267 -3.35 -4.72 -20.32
C MET A 267 -3.08 -6.22 -20.27
N ILE A 268 -4.03 -7.02 -20.74
CA ILE A 268 -3.91 -8.47 -20.93
C ILE A 268 -4.10 -8.76 -22.42
N ASN A 269 -3.11 -9.38 -23.05
CA ASN A 269 -3.13 -9.68 -24.49
C ASN A 269 -3.49 -8.47 -25.36
N GLY A 270 -2.98 -7.28 -25.00
CA GLY A 270 -3.21 -6.03 -25.72
C GLY A 270 -4.57 -5.35 -25.48
N MET A 271 -5.43 -5.92 -24.62
CA MET A 271 -6.71 -5.31 -24.23
C MET A 271 -6.65 -4.82 -22.79
N GLU A 272 -7.36 -3.72 -22.50
CA GLU A 272 -7.41 -3.19 -21.13
C GLU A 272 -8.07 -4.22 -20.19
N ALA A 273 -7.36 -4.55 -19.11
CA ALA A 273 -7.77 -5.59 -18.18
C ALA A 273 -9.11 -5.33 -17.48
N SER A 274 -9.57 -4.07 -17.40
CA SER A 274 -10.87 -3.70 -16.83
C SER A 274 -12.04 -4.37 -17.54
N PHE A 275 -11.89 -4.73 -18.83
CA PHE A 275 -12.88 -5.46 -19.64
C PHE A 275 -12.75 -6.98 -19.54
N GLY A 276 -11.77 -7.48 -18.81
CA GLY A 276 -11.51 -8.91 -18.64
C GLY A 276 -12.57 -9.65 -17.82
N SER A 277 -12.48 -10.97 -17.83
CA SER A 277 -13.32 -11.85 -17.01
C SER A 277 -12.94 -11.73 -15.50
N GLN A 278 -13.82 -12.19 -14.61
CA GLN A 278 -13.51 -12.24 -13.17
C GLN A 278 -12.28 -13.10 -12.86
N GLY A 279 -12.09 -14.21 -13.59
CA GLY A 279 -10.92 -15.07 -13.48
C GLY A 279 -9.63 -14.31 -13.83
N GLN A 280 -9.64 -13.55 -14.94
CA GLN A 280 -8.52 -12.69 -15.35
C GLN A 280 -8.20 -11.62 -14.31
N HIS A 281 -9.21 -10.97 -13.74
CA HIS A 281 -9.01 -9.98 -12.69
C HIS A 281 -8.34 -10.58 -11.45
N ARG A 282 -8.76 -11.77 -11.01
CA ARG A 282 -8.15 -12.49 -9.87
C ARG A 282 -6.72 -12.90 -10.17
N SER A 283 -6.44 -13.46 -11.37
CA SER A 283 -5.09 -13.80 -11.82
C SER A 283 -4.20 -12.55 -11.87
N LEU A 284 -4.70 -11.45 -12.41
CA LEU A 284 -3.95 -10.19 -12.50
C LEU A 284 -3.60 -9.65 -11.11
N VAL A 285 -4.58 -9.56 -10.21
CA VAL A 285 -4.34 -9.07 -8.84
C VAL A 285 -3.32 -9.95 -8.14
N LEU A 286 -3.45 -11.28 -8.21
CA LEU A 286 -2.47 -12.21 -7.65
C LEU A 286 -1.08 -11.98 -8.24
N SER A 287 -0.98 -11.83 -9.56
CA SER A 287 0.30 -11.58 -10.25
C SER A 287 0.97 -10.28 -9.80
N ILE A 288 0.19 -9.20 -9.66
CA ILE A 288 0.69 -7.90 -9.19
C ILE A 288 1.19 -8.00 -7.75
N LYS A 289 0.46 -8.67 -6.87
CA LYS A 289 0.85 -8.84 -5.46
C LYS A 289 2.11 -9.72 -5.32
N LEU A 290 2.24 -10.77 -6.12
CA LEU A 290 3.45 -11.57 -6.13
C LEU A 290 4.65 -10.80 -6.72
N ALA A 291 4.42 -9.99 -7.74
CA ALA A 291 5.44 -9.09 -8.30
C ALA A 291 5.89 -8.03 -7.28
N GLU A 292 4.97 -7.53 -6.46
CA GLU A 292 5.23 -6.59 -5.37
C GLU A 292 6.21 -7.16 -4.34
N ILE A 293 6.03 -8.43 -3.95
CA ILE A 293 6.95 -9.15 -3.05
C ILE A 293 8.36 -9.18 -3.64
N GLU A 294 8.50 -9.65 -4.90
CA GLU A 294 9.81 -9.74 -5.57
C GLU A 294 10.45 -8.36 -5.75
N LEU A 295 9.67 -7.35 -6.09
CA LEU A 295 10.14 -5.98 -6.24
C LEU A 295 10.68 -5.43 -4.92
N MET A 296 9.93 -5.57 -3.83
CA MET A 296 10.36 -5.14 -2.49
C MET A 296 11.66 -5.83 -2.08
N GLU A 297 11.72 -7.15 -2.24
CA GLU A 297 12.90 -7.93 -1.90
C GLU A 297 14.13 -7.53 -2.76
N SER A 298 13.91 -7.25 -4.05
CA SER A 298 14.98 -6.80 -4.95
C SER A 298 15.62 -5.47 -4.52
N ILE A 299 14.81 -4.57 -3.92
CA ILE A 299 15.24 -3.22 -3.52
C ILE A 299 15.74 -3.20 -2.08
N THR A 300 14.98 -3.77 -1.15
CA THR A 300 15.27 -3.69 0.30
C THR A 300 16.24 -4.78 0.79
N LYS A 301 16.44 -5.84 -0.01
CA LYS A 301 17.22 -7.05 0.34
C LYS A 301 16.67 -7.82 1.55
N GLU A 302 15.43 -7.52 1.91
CA GLU A 302 14.68 -8.18 2.98
C GLU A 302 13.30 -8.59 2.43
N SER A 303 12.86 -9.81 2.74
CA SER A 303 11.52 -10.25 2.37
C SER A 303 10.48 -9.46 3.16
N PRO A 304 9.42 -8.93 2.52
CA PRO A 304 8.31 -8.29 3.23
C PRO A 304 7.52 -9.29 4.06
N ILE A 305 6.68 -8.81 4.97
CA ILE A 305 5.69 -9.61 5.69
C ILE A 305 4.43 -9.70 4.83
N LEU A 306 3.90 -10.90 4.66
CA LEU A 306 2.71 -11.16 3.85
C LEU A 306 1.46 -11.24 4.72
N LEU A 307 0.44 -10.48 4.37
CA LEU A 307 -0.85 -10.42 5.05
C LEU A 307 -1.95 -10.90 4.09
N LEU A 308 -2.63 -12.01 4.40
CA LEU A 308 -3.68 -12.60 3.59
C LEU A 308 -5.02 -12.54 4.33
N ASP A 309 -5.86 -11.55 3.98
CA ASP A 309 -7.16 -11.34 4.64
C ASP A 309 -8.28 -12.05 3.88
N ASP A 310 -8.64 -13.25 4.34
CA ASP A 310 -9.70 -14.13 3.81
C ASP A 310 -9.58 -14.48 2.31
N VAL A 311 -8.39 -14.29 1.74
CA VAL A 311 -8.13 -14.43 0.30
C VAL A 311 -8.17 -15.89 -0.14
N MET A 312 -7.78 -16.83 0.74
CA MET A 312 -7.73 -18.25 0.40
C MET A 312 -9.10 -18.79 0.00
N SER A 313 -10.18 -18.28 0.57
CA SER A 313 -11.56 -18.67 0.22
C SER A 313 -12.02 -18.14 -1.15
N GLU A 314 -11.36 -17.11 -1.68
CA GLU A 314 -11.70 -16.49 -2.95
C GLU A 314 -10.94 -17.06 -4.16
N LEU A 315 -9.86 -17.80 -3.90
CA LEU A 315 -9.01 -18.38 -4.91
C LEU A 315 -9.40 -19.84 -5.18
N ASP A 316 -9.34 -20.26 -6.44
CA ASP A 316 -9.39 -21.67 -6.80
C ASP A 316 -8.11 -22.41 -6.39
N ASN A 317 -8.16 -23.74 -6.41
CA ASN A 317 -7.05 -24.58 -5.97
C ASN A 317 -5.74 -24.29 -6.70
N THR A 318 -5.78 -23.99 -7.99
CA THR A 318 -4.57 -23.69 -8.78
C THR A 318 -3.91 -22.40 -8.31
N ARG A 319 -4.70 -21.34 -8.11
CA ARG A 319 -4.19 -20.05 -7.61
C ARG A 319 -3.74 -20.12 -6.16
N GLN A 320 -4.45 -20.91 -5.32
CA GLN A 320 -4.02 -21.17 -3.95
C GLN A 320 -2.64 -21.83 -3.91
N LEU A 321 -2.41 -22.87 -4.72
CA LEU A 321 -1.11 -23.54 -4.82
C LEU A 321 0.00 -22.57 -5.27
N LYS A 322 -0.23 -21.76 -6.31
CA LYS A 322 0.73 -20.74 -6.79
C LYS A 322 1.07 -19.72 -5.70
N LEU A 323 0.08 -19.30 -4.89
CA LEU A 323 0.31 -18.41 -3.77
C LEU A 323 1.14 -19.11 -2.67
N LEU A 324 0.78 -20.34 -2.31
CA LEU A 324 1.49 -21.14 -1.28
C LEU A 324 2.94 -21.45 -1.68
N GLU A 325 3.22 -21.73 -2.96
CA GLU A 325 4.59 -21.90 -3.49
C GLU A 325 5.44 -20.64 -3.32
N THR A 326 4.82 -19.46 -3.35
CA THR A 326 5.52 -18.18 -3.14
C THR A 326 5.74 -17.90 -1.65
N ILE A 327 4.92 -18.50 -0.76
CA ILE A 327 5.11 -18.48 0.70
C ILE A 327 6.29 -19.40 1.04
N SER A 328 7.47 -18.96 0.61
CA SER A 328 8.72 -19.67 0.88
C SER A 328 9.06 -19.62 2.37
N ASP A 329 9.99 -20.46 2.79
CA ASP A 329 10.52 -20.49 4.17
C ASP A 329 11.09 -19.15 4.67
N ASN A 330 11.23 -18.17 3.80
CA ASN A 330 11.84 -16.88 4.11
C ASN A 330 10.85 -15.72 4.30
N ILE A 331 9.54 -15.94 4.05
CA ILE A 331 8.51 -14.90 4.13
C ILE A 331 7.58 -15.21 5.31
N GLN A 332 7.59 -14.34 6.32
CA GLN A 332 6.57 -14.44 7.37
C GLN A 332 5.21 -14.10 6.78
N THR A 333 4.26 -15.02 6.99
CA THR A 333 2.91 -14.91 6.45
C THR A 333 1.87 -14.99 7.55
N PHE A 334 0.87 -14.12 7.48
CA PHE A 334 -0.32 -14.11 8.32
C PHE A 334 -1.55 -14.38 7.46
N ILE A 335 -2.33 -15.40 7.82
CA ILE A 335 -3.54 -15.78 7.09
C ILE A 335 -4.74 -15.67 8.02
N THR A 336 -5.81 -15.03 7.58
CA THR A 336 -7.11 -15.09 8.23
C THR A 336 -8.01 -16.06 7.47
N THR A 337 -8.72 -16.93 8.20
CA THR A 337 -9.67 -17.88 7.60
C THR A 337 -10.81 -18.22 8.58
N THR A 338 -11.91 -18.73 8.07
CA THR A 338 -13.02 -19.24 8.88
C THR A 338 -12.85 -20.71 9.26
N SER A 339 -12.11 -21.50 8.46
CA SER A 339 -11.80 -22.91 8.71
C SER A 339 -10.41 -23.26 8.19
N LEU A 340 -9.75 -24.22 8.82
CA LEU A 340 -8.49 -24.78 8.34
C LEU A 340 -8.69 -25.72 7.14
N ASP A 341 -9.90 -26.20 6.88
CA ASP A 341 -10.20 -27.11 5.75
C ASP A 341 -9.89 -26.49 4.38
N HIS A 342 -9.89 -25.16 4.32
CA HIS A 342 -9.53 -24.42 3.09
C HIS A 342 -8.02 -24.29 2.88
N LEU A 343 -7.21 -24.75 3.83
CA LEU A 343 -5.75 -24.62 3.82
C LEU A 343 -5.12 -26.00 3.66
N GLN A 344 -5.23 -26.58 2.47
CA GLN A 344 -4.57 -27.85 2.15
C GLN A 344 -3.07 -27.61 1.89
N ASN A 345 -2.21 -28.56 2.32
CA ASN A 345 -0.76 -28.52 2.12
C ASN A 345 -0.01 -27.38 2.85
N LEU A 346 -0.44 -27.03 4.06
CA LEU A 346 0.33 -26.12 4.90
C LEU A 346 1.63 -26.78 5.38
N PRO A 347 2.72 -26.00 5.58
CA PRO A 347 3.94 -26.51 6.20
C PRO A 347 3.71 -26.92 7.67
N ASP A 348 4.45 -27.93 8.13
CA ASP A 348 4.32 -28.46 9.51
C ASP A 348 4.66 -27.43 10.61
N ASN A 349 5.47 -26.42 10.28
CA ASN A 349 5.89 -25.38 11.22
C ASN A 349 5.04 -24.12 11.09
N LEU A 350 3.85 -24.16 11.68
CA LEU A 350 2.92 -23.02 11.72
C LEU A 350 2.41 -22.79 13.14
N SER A 351 1.93 -21.57 13.41
CA SER A 351 1.16 -21.27 14.63
C SER A 351 -0.29 -21.00 14.26
N VAL A 352 -1.21 -21.67 14.97
CA VAL A 352 -2.65 -21.46 14.79
C VAL A 352 -3.18 -20.70 16.01
N PHE A 353 -3.91 -19.63 15.75
CA PHE A 353 -4.54 -18.79 16.75
C PHE A 353 -6.05 -18.81 16.54
N THR A 354 -6.79 -19.17 17.57
CA THR A 354 -8.25 -19.02 17.57
C THR A 354 -8.61 -17.60 17.99
N VAL A 355 -9.43 -16.95 17.18
CA VAL A 355 -9.93 -15.58 17.41
C VAL A 355 -11.40 -15.63 17.79
N ASP A 356 -11.73 -15.21 19.00
CA ASP A 356 -13.11 -15.10 19.49
C ASP A 356 -13.31 -13.77 20.23
N ASN A 357 -14.23 -12.92 19.76
CA ASN A 357 -14.61 -11.62 20.35
C ASN A 357 -13.41 -10.73 20.77
N GLY A 358 -12.36 -10.67 19.93
CA GLY A 358 -11.16 -9.88 20.22
C GLY A 358 -10.23 -10.52 21.26
N GLN A 359 -10.39 -11.80 21.54
CA GLN A 359 -9.46 -12.61 22.33
C GLN A 359 -8.70 -13.58 21.43
N LEU A 360 -7.45 -13.83 21.75
CA LEU A 360 -6.55 -14.75 21.05
C LEU A 360 -6.18 -15.91 21.94
N THR A 361 -6.36 -17.12 21.43
CA THR A 361 -5.88 -18.37 22.08
C THR A 361 -4.93 -19.06 21.12
N VAL A 362 -3.77 -19.46 21.62
CA VAL A 362 -2.78 -20.26 20.86
C VAL A 362 -3.18 -21.73 20.96
N ASN A 363 -3.28 -22.43 19.85
CA ASN A 363 -3.60 -23.87 19.79
C ASN A 363 -2.32 -24.69 19.68
#